data_21903f021c75593eaf3adc5d98cf8e9d
#
_entry.id   21903f021c75593eaf3adc5d98cf8e9d
#
_cell.length_a   1.000
_cell.length_b   1.000
_cell.length_c   1.000
_cell.angle_alpha   90.00
_cell.angle_beta   90.00
_cell.angle_gamma   90.00
#
_symmetry.space_group_name_H-M   'P 1'
#
loop_
_entity.id
_entity.type
_entity.pdbx_description
1 polymer ?
#
loop_
_entity_poly.entity_id
_entity_poly.type
_entity_poly.pdbx_seq_one_letter_code
_entity_poly.pdbx_strand_id
1 'polypeptide(L)'
;MSEALANPNPSRKPISRFGALQPGPRAHVCDESARLAALRFQHIEAKPLSPTIGAELRGVDLAALDDATFAEVRRAWLEYKVIFLREQQCTAAQQMEFARRFGELEIHPFLPANATHDEIIRFEKGDDTPGYENLWHSDVSWREVPSLGSVLRCIETPPRGGDTLFADMTAAYEGLPDAVREQIDGAVAVHDFIHTFGLALDEQTRAEKRKEFPPARHPVVRTHPETGRKILYVNSVFTSHIEGMPREESDALLEYLCRHASVPEYQCRFHWEPGSVAFWDNRSVQHLSLIHI
;
A
#
# COMPACT_ATOMS: atom_id res chain seq x y z
N MET A 1 5.53 -33.56 0.38
CA MET A 1 4.86 -33.11 1.64
C MET A 1 3.75 -32.12 1.34
N SER A 2 2.93 -32.33 0.28
CA SER A 2 1.83 -31.43 -0.10
C SER A 2 0.43 -31.92 0.29
N GLU A 3 0.32 -33.09 0.91
CA GLU A 3 -1.00 -33.67 1.30
C GLU A 3 -1.56 -33.16 2.62
N ALA A 4 -0.78 -32.42 3.43
CA ALA A 4 -1.23 -31.98 4.75
C ALA A 4 -2.14 -30.71 4.73
N LEU A 5 -2.30 -30.07 3.60
CA LEU A 5 -3.09 -28.82 3.45
C LEU A 5 -4.44 -29.03 2.76
N ALA A 6 -4.76 -30.22 2.32
CA ALA A 6 -6.10 -30.54 1.84
C ALA A 6 -7.08 -30.53 3.01
N ASN A 7 -8.21 -29.84 2.86
CA ASN A 7 -9.30 -29.83 3.86
C ASN A 7 -9.67 -31.28 4.24
N PRO A 8 -9.44 -31.73 5.46
CA PRO A 8 -9.66 -33.12 5.84
C PRO A 8 -11.14 -33.53 5.82
N ASN A 9 -12.05 -32.59 5.55
CA ASN A 9 -13.49 -32.90 5.44
C ASN A 9 -14.17 -32.02 4.38
N PRO A 10 -14.16 -32.44 3.10
CA PRO A 10 -14.79 -31.70 2.00
C PRO A 10 -16.31 -31.56 2.12
N SER A 11 -16.95 -32.28 3.04
CA SER A 11 -18.40 -32.17 3.30
C SER A 11 -18.78 -31.11 4.33
N ARG A 12 -17.83 -30.46 5.00
CA ARG A 12 -18.12 -29.32 5.90
C ARG A 12 -18.44 -28.08 5.06
N LYS A 13 -19.69 -27.68 5.08
CA LYS A 13 -20.11 -26.36 4.56
C LYS A 13 -19.33 -25.26 5.28
N PRO A 14 -19.01 -24.16 4.59
CA PRO A 14 -18.34 -23.02 5.22
C PRO A 14 -19.12 -22.56 6.45
N ILE A 15 -18.39 -22.29 7.54
CA ILE A 15 -18.97 -21.97 8.85
C ILE A 15 -19.65 -20.59 8.85
N SER A 16 -19.33 -19.74 7.87
CA SER A 16 -19.88 -18.38 7.78
C SER A 16 -21.05 -18.30 6.80
N ARG A 17 -22.17 -17.76 7.26
CA ARG A 17 -23.31 -17.37 6.41
C ARG A 17 -23.07 -16.06 5.66
N PHE A 18 -22.09 -15.29 6.10
CA PHE A 18 -21.87 -13.92 5.69
C PHE A 18 -20.42 -13.79 5.25
N GLY A 19 -20.14 -13.82 4.01
CA GLY A 19 -18.83 -13.47 3.59
C GLY A 19 -18.39 -14.07 2.29
N ALA A 20 -17.85 -13.21 1.49
CA ALA A 20 -17.21 -13.52 0.23
C ALA A 20 -15.82 -14.18 0.41
N LEU A 21 -15.27 -14.18 1.62
CA LEU A 21 -13.93 -14.72 1.87
C LEU A 21 -14.01 -16.21 2.21
N GLN A 22 -13.33 -17.03 1.43
CA GLN A 22 -13.25 -18.47 1.69
C GLN A 22 -12.42 -18.73 2.95
N PRO A 23 -12.93 -19.55 3.90
CA PRO A 23 -12.17 -19.99 5.05
C PRO A 23 -11.13 -21.04 4.65
N GLY A 24 -10.05 -21.14 5.41
CA GLY A 24 -9.03 -22.17 5.27
C GLY A 24 -7.69 -21.65 4.73
N PRO A 25 -6.72 -22.55 4.57
CA PRO A 25 -5.39 -22.17 4.15
C PRO A 25 -5.38 -21.62 2.72
N ARG A 26 -4.57 -20.58 2.51
CA ARG A 26 -4.34 -19.95 1.21
C ARG A 26 -2.99 -20.43 0.69
N ALA A 27 -2.99 -21.31 -0.31
CA ALA A 27 -1.77 -21.90 -0.83
C ALA A 27 -0.75 -20.83 -1.27
N HIS A 28 -1.20 -19.80 -2.02
CA HIS A 28 -0.35 -18.71 -2.49
C HIS A 28 0.32 -17.91 -1.34
N VAL A 29 -0.36 -17.78 -0.18
CA VAL A 29 0.23 -17.15 1.01
C VAL A 29 1.34 -18.02 1.61
N CYS A 30 1.11 -19.33 1.68
CA CYS A 30 2.12 -20.27 2.19
C CYS A 30 3.35 -20.31 1.26
N ASP A 31 3.13 -20.34 -0.05
CA ASP A 31 4.18 -20.36 -1.06
C ASP A 31 5.02 -19.07 -1.01
N GLU A 32 4.35 -17.91 -0.93
CA GLU A 32 5.04 -16.61 -0.80
C GLU A 32 5.82 -16.52 0.51
N SER A 33 5.25 -16.96 1.63
CA SER A 33 5.93 -17.00 2.91
C SER A 33 7.20 -17.85 2.87
N ALA A 34 7.15 -19.02 2.24
CA ALA A 34 8.31 -19.90 2.06
C ALA A 34 9.37 -19.24 1.15
N ARG A 35 8.94 -18.57 0.08
CA ARG A 35 9.82 -17.83 -0.83
C ARG A 35 10.55 -16.70 -0.11
N LEU A 36 9.82 -15.87 0.65
CA LEU A 36 10.40 -14.76 1.42
C LEU A 36 11.37 -15.25 2.50
N ALA A 37 11.05 -16.35 3.19
CA ALA A 37 11.91 -16.94 4.20
C ALA A 37 13.23 -17.51 3.62
N ALA A 38 13.28 -17.80 2.33
CA ALA A 38 14.47 -18.24 1.62
C ALA A 38 15.42 -17.11 1.21
N LEU A 39 15.00 -15.85 1.26
CA LEU A 39 15.84 -14.70 0.91
C LEU A 39 17.06 -14.59 1.82
N ARG A 40 18.19 -14.18 1.26
CA ARG A 40 19.43 -13.94 2.00
C ARG A 40 20.00 -12.60 1.59
N PHE A 41 20.48 -11.86 2.57
CA PHE A 41 21.14 -10.56 2.45
C PHE A 41 22.51 -10.64 3.11
N GLN A 42 23.46 -9.82 2.67
CA GLN A 42 24.83 -9.80 3.17
C GLN A 42 25.10 -8.60 4.07
N HIS A 43 24.50 -7.46 3.74
CA HIS A 43 24.72 -6.17 4.40
C HIS A 43 23.59 -5.78 5.36
N ILE A 44 22.42 -6.43 5.24
CA ILE A 44 21.24 -6.14 6.07
C ILE A 44 20.67 -7.43 6.66
N GLU A 45 19.96 -7.31 7.77
CA GLU A 45 19.08 -8.36 8.28
C GLU A 45 17.62 -7.96 8.02
N ALA A 46 16.86 -8.79 7.31
CA ALA A 46 15.46 -8.59 7.09
C ALA A 46 14.62 -9.52 7.98
N LYS A 47 13.79 -8.94 8.84
CA LYS A 47 12.84 -9.65 9.71
C LYS A 47 11.42 -9.48 9.17
N PRO A 48 10.82 -10.50 8.51
CA PRO A 48 9.46 -10.42 8.02
C PRO A 48 8.45 -10.17 9.16
N LEU A 49 7.45 -9.31 8.91
CA LEU A 49 6.37 -9.02 9.86
C LEU A 49 5.11 -9.83 9.59
N SER A 50 4.90 -10.27 8.35
CA SER A 50 3.78 -11.10 7.95
C SER A 50 4.16 -12.07 6.84
N PRO A 51 3.30 -13.02 6.47
CA PRO A 51 3.62 -14.02 5.45
C PRO A 51 3.96 -13.47 4.07
N THR A 52 3.36 -12.36 3.64
CA THR A 52 3.47 -11.89 2.25
C THR A 52 4.00 -10.47 2.11
N ILE A 53 3.99 -9.69 3.19
CA ILE A 53 4.30 -8.25 3.15
C ILE A 53 4.96 -7.78 4.44
N GLY A 54 5.86 -6.82 4.30
CA GLY A 54 6.47 -6.08 5.39
C GLY A 54 7.68 -6.78 6.01
N ALA A 55 8.79 -6.05 6.08
CA ALA A 55 9.97 -6.48 6.83
C ALA A 55 10.61 -5.32 7.58
N GLU A 56 11.00 -5.57 8.82
CA GLU A 56 11.90 -4.68 9.56
C GLU A 56 13.33 -4.98 9.15
N LEU A 57 14.04 -3.95 8.68
CA LEU A 57 15.43 -4.06 8.28
C LEU A 57 16.36 -3.56 9.40
N ARG A 58 17.39 -4.33 9.71
CA ARG A 58 18.45 -3.97 10.64
C ARG A 58 19.78 -3.82 9.91
N GLY A 59 20.70 -3.08 10.50
CA GLY A 59 22.00 -2.80 9.89
C GLY A 59 21.93 -1.67 8.83
N VAL A 60 20.86 -0.87 8.84
CA VAL A 60 20.65 0.25 7.92
C VAL A 60 20.65 1.56 8.69
N ASP A 61 21.51 2.48 8.29
CA ASP A 61 21.52 3.88 8.71
C ASP A 61 21.26 4.76 7.48
N LEU A 62 20.12 5.43 7.45
CA LEU A 62 19.75 6.31 6.34
C LEU A 62 20.67 7.52 6.20
N ALA A 63 21.36 7.94 7.26
CA ALA A 63 22.28 9.03 7.24
C ALA A 63 23.65 8.69 6.63
N ALA A 64 23.97 7.37 6.51
CA ALA A 64 25.28 6.88 6.06
C ALA A 64 25.17 5.63 5.15
N LEU A 65 24.17 5.60 4.29
CA LEU A 65 23.83 4.44 3.46
C LEU A 65 24.76 4.34 2.24
N ASP A 66 25.63 3.33 2.22
CA ASP A 66 26.49 3.02 1.07
C ASP A 66 25.73 2.31 -0.07
N ASP A 67 26.37 2.16 -1.23
CA ASP A 67 25.72 1.61 -2.42
C ASP A 67 25.44 0.10 -2.31
N ALA A 68 26.28 -0.66 -1.63
CA ALA A 68 26.09 -2.10 -1.45
C ALA A 68 24.90 -2.38 -0.54
N THR A 69 24.82 -1.69 0.58
CA THR A 69 23.69 -1.73 1.50
C THR A 69 22.41 -1.22 0.85
N PHE A 70 22.49 -0.12 0.08
CA PHE A 70 21.33 0.40 -0.66
C PHE A 70 20.78 -0.61 -1.67
N ALA A 71 21.64 -1.32 -2.40
CA ALA A 71 21.19 -2.32 -3.36
C ALA A 71 20.37 -3.43 -2.67
N GLU A 72 20.76 -3.84 -1.47
CA GLU A 72 20.00 -4.82 -0.67
C GLU A 72 18.72 -4.23 -0.07
N VAL A 73 18.75 -2.99 0.40
CA VAL A 73 17.55 -2.27 0.85
C VAL A 73 16.52 -2.17 -0.28
N ARG A 74 16.96 -1.80 -1.50
CA ARG A 74 16.07 -1.74 -2.67
C ARG A 74 15.51 -3.11 -3.04
N ARG A 75 16.34 -4.16 -3.01
CA ARG A 75 15.88 -5.53 -3.21
C ARG A 75 14.88 -5.95 -2.14
N ALA A 76 15.15 -5.70 -0.87
CA ALA A 76 14.23 -6.01 0.23
C ALA A 76 12.90 -5.26 0.08
N TRP A 77 12.93 -3.99 -0.34
CA TRP A 77 11.73 -3.21 -0.62
C TRP A 77 10.87 -3.81 -1.73
N LEU A 78 11.46 -4.25 -2.84
CA LEU A 78 10.73 -4.91 -3.93
C LEU A 78 10.15 -6.26 -3.51
N GLU A 79 10.87 -7.01 -2.67
CA GLU A 79 10.44 -8.33 -2.22
C GLU A 79 9.34 -8.26 -1.14
N TYR A 80 9.55 -7.41 -0.13
CA TYR A 80 8.63 -7.26 1.00
C TYR A 80 7.58 -6.17 0.80
N LYS A 81 7.68 -5.35 -0.27
CA LYS A 81 6.72 -4.31 -0.69
C LYS A 81 6.61 -3.12 0.27
N VAL A 82 6.84 -3.32 1.55
CA VAL A 82 7.06 -2.28 2.57
C VAL A 82 8.19 -2.71 3.50
N ILE A 83 9.09 -1.77 3.77
CA ILE A 83 10.21 -1.96 4.70
C ILE A 83 10.14 -0.94 5.83
N PHE A 84 10.62 -1.35 6.98
CA PHE A 84 10.63 -0.55 8.19
C PHE A 84 12.03 -0.48 8.77
N LEU A 85 12.40 0.70 9.22
CA LEU A 85 13.69 0.99 9.86
C LEU A 85 13.42 1.60 11.23
N ARG A 86 14.08 1.08 12.26
CA ARG A 86 13.98 1.62 13.61
C ARG A 86 15.13 2.56 13.91
N GLU A 87 14.95 3.41 14.92
CA GLU A 87 16.01 4.22 15.54
C GLU A 87 16.78 5.15 14.55
N GLN A 88 16.13 5.58 13.48
CA GLN A 88 16.76 6.42 12.47
C GLN A 88 16.92 7.86 12.95
N GLN A 89 18.17 8.31 13.05
CA GLN A 89 18.55 9.67 13.48
C GLN A 89 18.86 10.56 12.26
N CYS A 90 18.03 10.48 11.21
CA CYS A 90 18.23 11.25 9.99
C CYS A 90 17.55 12.62 10.04
N THR A 91 18.16 13.61 9.41
CA THR A 91 17.55 14.92 9.12
C THR A 91 16.54 14.81 7.99
N ALA A 92 15.70 15.84 7.78
CA ALA A 92 14.83 15.95 6.62
C ALA A 92 15.59 15.84 5.29
N ALA A 93 16.75 16.51 5.19
CA ALA A 93 17.60 16.46 4.00
C ALA A 93 18.11 15.04 3.72
N GLN A 94 18.54 14.29 4.74
CA GLN A 94 19.00 12.90 4.59
C GLN A 94 17.86 11.96 4.21
N GLN A 95 16.65 12.16 4.76
CA GLN A 95 15.47 11.42 4.33
C GLN A 95 15.15 11.67 2.85
N MET A 96 15.23 12.91 2.39
CA MET A 96 15.06 13.27 0.97
C MET A 96 16.13 12.67 0.08
N GLU A 97 17.41 12.69 0.53
CA GLU A 97 18.52 12.07 -0.19
C GLU A 97 18.31 10.55 -0.37
N PHE A 98 17.88 9.86 0.68
CA PHE A 98 17.48 8.47 0.58
C PHE A 98 16.36 8.25 -0.45
N ALA A 99 15.30 9.06 -0.38
CA ALA A 99 14.16 8.93 -1.30
C ALA A 99 14.58 9.21 -2.77
N ARG A 100 15.48 10.17 -3.01
CA ARG A 100 16.01 10.49 -4.36
C ARG A 100 16.74 9.31 -5.01
N ARG A 101 17.27 8.38 -4.25
CA ARG A 101 17.91 7.18 -4.81
C ARG A 101 16.91 6.24 -5.51
N PHE A 102 15.60 6.41 -5.28
CA PHE A 102 14.54 5.65 -5.94
C PHE A 102 13.90 6.41 -7.10
N GLY A 103 13.98 7.73 -7.12
CA GLY A 103 13.41 8.58 -8.16
C GLY A 103 13.32 10.05 -7.76
N GLU A 104 12.70 10.85 -8.60
CA GLU A 104 12.44 12.26 -8.33
C GLU A 104 11.41 12.41 -7.21
N LEU A 105 11.61 13.45 -6.38
CA LEU A 105 10.67 13.77 -5.32
C LEU A 105 9.47 14.55 -5.85
N GLU A 106 8.33 14.36 -5.27
CA GLU A 106 7.07 14.98 -5.63
C GLU A 106 6.67 16.08 -4.65
N ILE A 107 6.06 17.16 -5.17
CA ILE A 107 5.33 18.14 -4.37
C ILE A 107 3.85 17.81 -4.49
N HIS A 108 3.19 17.57 -3.35
CA HIS A 108 1.78 17.18 -3.35
C HIS A 108 0.87 18.41 -3.57
N PRO A 109 -0.05 18.38 -4.56
CA PRO A 109 -0.81 19.57 -4.97
C PRO A 109 -1.93 20.00 -4.02
N PHE A 110 -2.32 19.16 -3.07
CA PHE A 110 -3.45 19.38 -2.15
C PHE A 110 -3.05 19.39 -0.66
N LEU A 111 -1.88 18.88 -0.31
CA LEU A 111 -1.44 18.82 1.07
C LEU A 111 -0.41 19.92 1.35
N PRO A 112 -0.41 20.51 2.55
CA PRO A 112 0.52 21.56 2.89
C PRO A 112 1.96 21.01 2.95
N ALA A 113 2.86 21.72 2.28
CA ALA A 113 4.29 21.46 2.36
C ALA A 113 4.84 21.77 3.76
N ASN A 114 5.98 21.17 4.08
CA ASN A 114 6.76 21.56 5.22
C ASN A 114 7.32 22.98 5.03
N ALA A 115 7.52 23.74 6.12
CA ALA A 115 8.00 25.12 6.07
C ALA A 115 9.41 25.29 5.44
N THR A 116 10.20 24.22 5.32
CA THR A 116 11.57 24.25 4.82
C THR A 116 11.82 23.40 3.58
N HIS A 117 10.94 22.47 3.25
CA HIS A 117 11.08 21.53 2.14
C HIS A 117 9.71 21.24 1.53
N ASP A 118 9.49 21.67 0.31
CA ASP A 118 8.20 21.54 -0.38
C ASP A 118 7.84 20.07 -0.69
N GLU A 119 8.83 19.19 -0.78
CA GLU A 119 8.66 17.77 -1.05
C GLU A 119 8.31 16.95 0.22
N ILE A 120 8.35 17.58 1.40
CA ILE A 120 7.98 16.93 2.67
C ILE A 120 6.62 17.40 3.12
N ILE A 121 5.72 16.46 3.28
CA ILE A 121 4.41 16.69 3.91
C ILE A 121 4.52 16.38 5.40
N ARG A 122 4.02 17.27 6.26
CA ARG A 122 3.91 17.02 7.68
C ARG A 122 2.50 16.58 8.03
N PHE A 123 2.37 15.35 8.49
CA PHE A 123 1.13 14.86 9.10
C PHE A 123 1.21 15.04 10.62
N GLU A 124 0.33 15.85 11.17
CA GLU A 124 0.20 16.06 12.61
C GLU A 124 -1.29 16.00 12.96
N LYS A 125 -1.61 15.13 13.90
CA LYS A 125 -2.97 14.93 14.38
C LYS A 125 -3.01 15.07 15.90
N GLY A 126 -4.12 15.56 16.40
CA GLY A 126 -4.35 15.80 17.82
C GLY A 126 -5.83 16.07 18.08
N ASP A 127 -6.16 16.50 19.29
CA ASP A 127 -7.55 16.70 19.72
C ASP A 127 -8.33 17.67 18.80
N ASP A 128 -7.65 18.69 18.27
CA ASP A 128 -8.24 19.71 17.40
C ASP A 128 -8.09 19.41 15.89
N THR A 129 -7.37 18.35 15.51
CA THR A 129 -7.09 18.00 14.12
C THR A 129 -7.33 16.51 13.88
N PRO A 130 -8.61 16.08 13.76
CA PRO A 130 -8.95 14.68 13.56
C PRO A 130 -8.40 14.17 12.22
N GLY A 131 -7.96 12.91 12.20
CA GLY A 131 -7.53 12.21 11.00
C GLY A 131 -8.67 11.51 10.29
N TYR A 132 -8.53 11.31 8.98
CA TYR A 132 -9.47 10.58 8.12
C TYR A 132 -8.79 9.50 7.29
N GLU A 133 -7.55 9.15 7.64
CA GLU A 133 -6.66 8.30 6.88
C GLU A 133 -6.93 6.79 7.12
N ASN A 134 -8.07 6.45 7.75
CA ASN A 134 -8.47 5.08 8.10
C ASN A 134 -9.22 4.33 6.97
N LEU A 135 -8.92 4.66 5.73
CA LEU A 135 -9.43 3.98 4.55
C LEU A 135 -8.28 3.36 3.73
N TRP A 136 -8.51 2.16 3.17
CA TRP A 136 -7.53 1.50 2.32
C TRP A 136 -7.32 2.26 1.00
N HIS A 137 -6.07 2.67 0.75
CA HIS A 137 -5.69 3.38 -0.48
C HIS A 137 -4.22 3.15 -0.84
N SER A 138 -3.90 3.39 -2.11
CA SER A 138 -2.55 3.68 -2.59
C SER A 138 -2.45 5.17 -2.85
N ASP A 139 -1.34 5.79 -2.47
CA ASP A 139 -1.14 7.22 -2.62
C ASP A 139 -1.21 7.65 -4.09
N VAL A 140 -1.85 8.79 -4.30
CA VAL A 140 -1.85 9.52 -5.56
C VAL A 140 -2.30 8.69 -6.77
N SER A 141 -3.07 7.61 -6.57
CA SER A 141 -3.55 6.76 -7.67
C SER A 141 -4.53 7.47 -8.62
N TRP A 142 -5.00 8.66 -8.26
CA TRP A 142 -5.82 9.55 -9.09
C TRP A 142 -5.01 10.29 -10.17
N ARG A 143 -3.68 10.16 -10.23
CA ARG A 143 -2.84 10.69 -11.31
C ARG A 143 -2.60 9.66 -12.40
N GLU A 144 -2.36 10.12 -13.62
CA GLU A 144 -1.96 9.27 -14.75
C GLU A 144 -0.66 8.52 -14.46
N VAL A 145 0.31 9.22 -13.83
CA VAL A 145 1.53 8.63 -13.28
C VAL A 145 1.49 8.75 -11.76
N PRO A 146 1.07 7.70 -11.04
CA PRO A 146 1.03 7.70 -9.58
C PRO A 146 2.43 7.70 -8.97
N SER A 147 2.54 8.14 -7.72
CA SER A 147 3.79 8.08 -6.95
C SER A 147 4.32 6.65 -6.86
N LEU A 148 5.63 6.49 -7.10
CA LEU A 148 6.31 5.20 -7.02
C LEU A 148 6.21 4.58 -5.62
N GLY A 149 6.46 5.37 -4.60
CA GLY A 149 6.44 4.94 -3.21
C GLY A 149 6.43 6.13 -2.26
N SER A 150 6.21 5.88 -0.99
CA SER A 150 6.17 6.93 0.03
C SER A 150 7.07 6.58 1.21
N VAL A 151 7.90 7.55 1.63
CA VAL A 151 8.80 7.45 2.78
C VAL A 151 8.23 8.28 3.92
N LEU A 152 7.76 7.62 4.97
CA LEU A 152 7.22 8.27 6.16
C LEU A 152 8.15 8.07 7.36
N ARG A 153 8.51 9.18 8.03
CA ARG A 153 9.28 9.15 9.27
C ARG A 153 8.42 9.58 10.46
N CYS A 154 8.44 8.79 11.51
CA CYS A 154 7.79 9.12 12.77
C CYS A 154 8.67 10.06 13.61
N ILE A 155 8.13 11.22 13.97
CA ILE A 155 8.77 12.16 14.90
C ILE A 155 8.22 11.93 16.31
N GLU A 156 6.89 11.82 16.43
CA GLU A 156 6.17 11.65 17.66
C GLU A 156 5.00 10.69 17.45
N THR A 157 4.69 9.87 18.42
CA THR A 157 3.56 8.93 18.39
C THR A 157 3.00 8.78 19.82
N PRO A 158 1.69 8.56 19.96
CA PRO A 158 1.12 8.25 21.25
C PRO A 158 1.60 6.88 21.74
N PRO A 159 1.55 6.59 23.04
CA PRO A 159 1.99 5.31 23.59
C PRO A 159 1.11 4.14 23.16
N ARG A 160 -0.06 4.40 22.61
CA ARG A 160 -1.03 3.43 22.07
C ARG A 160 -1.83 4.05 20.95
N GLY A 161 -2.15 3.27 19.90
CA GLY A 161 -2.81 3.75 18.70
C GLY A 161 -1.82 4.30 17.68
N GLY A 162 -2.32 4.99 16.68
CA GLY A 162 -1.51 5.60 15.61
C GLY A 162 -0.86 4.62 14.63
N ASP A 163 -1.10 3.32 14.75
CA ASP A 163 -0.52 2.30 13.87
C ASP A 163 -0.92 2.51 12.41
N THR A 164 -0.10 2.00 11.51
CA THR A 164 -0.44 1.89 10.09
C THR A 164 -0.50 0.43 9.68
N LEU A 165 -1.53 0.09 8.91
CA LEU A 165 -1.69 -1.22 8.30
C LEU A 165 -1.34 -1.12 6.81
N PHE A 166 -0.68 -2.16 6.29
CA PHE A 166 -0.29 -2.28 4.88
C PHE A 166 -0.84 -3.56 4.32
N ALA A 167 -1.37 -3.53 3.08
CA ALA A 167 -1.97 -4.67 2.41
C ALA A 167 -1.25 -4.99 1.10
N ASP A 168 -0.92 -6.27 0.91
CA ASP A 168 -0.30 -6.82 -0.29
C ASP A 168 -1.34 -7.01 -1.40
N MET A 169 -1.32 -6.12 -2.38
CA MET A 169 -2.27 -6.18 -3.49
C MET A 169 -1.89 -7.21 -4.56
N THR A 170 -0.68 -7.78 -4.50
CA THR A 170 -0.30 -8.97 -5.28
C THR A 170 -0.97 -10.21 -4.71
N ALA A 171 -0.85 -10.44 -3.40
CA ALA A 171 -1.54 -11.53 -2.72
C ALA A 171 -3.06 -11.41 -2.82
N ALA A 172 -3.58 -10.17 -2.80
CA ALA A 172 -4.99 -9.88 -3.03
C ALA A 172 -5.44 -10.35 -4.42
N TYR A 173 -4.67 -10.06 -5.48
CA TYR A 173 -4.95 -10.54 -6.84
C TYR A 173 -4.86 -12.07 -6.94
N GLU A 174 -3.79 -12.66 -6.41
CA GLU A 174 -3.57 -14.11 -6.46
C GLU A 174 -4.66 -14.90 -5.72
N GLY A 175 -5.25 -14.30 -4.69
CA GLY A 175 -6.35 -14.89 -3.92
C GLY A 175 -7.74 -14.73 -4.54
N LEU A 176 -7.88 -14.04 -5.68
CA LEU A 176 -9.16 -13.94 -6.38
C LEU A 176 -9.54 -15.27 -7.02
N PRO A 177 -10.84 -15.65 -7.03
CA PRO A 177 -11.34 -16.75 -7.84
C PRO A 177 -11.04 -16.56 -9.34
N ASP A 178 -10.82 -17.65 -10.07
CA ASP A 178 -10.52 -17.60 -11.51
C ASP A 178 -11.58 -16.82 -12.30
N ALA A 179 -12.86 -17.06 -12.04
CA ALA A 179 -13.96 -16.36 -12.70
C ALA A 179 -13.91 -14.83 -12.47
N VAL A 180 -13.45 -14.37 -11.30
CA VAL A 180 -13.29 -12.93 -11.03
C VAL A 180 -12.06 -12.41 -11.77
N ARG A 181 -10.95 -13.14 -11.77
CA ARG A 181 -9.76 -12.78 -12.55
C ARG A 181 -10.04 -12.64 -14.04
N GLU A 182 -10.82 -13.56 -14.60
CA GLU A 182 -11.28 -13.50 -15.99
C GLU A 182 -12.19 -12.29 -16.25
N GLN A 183 -13.09 -11.97 -15.30
CA GLN A 183 -14.00 -10.82 -15.42
C GLN A 183 -13.26 -9.48 -15.44
N ILE A 184 -12.17 -9.35 -14.69
CA ILE A 184 -11.39 -8.10 -14.56
C ILE A 184 -10.19 -8.04 -15.52
N ASP A 185 -9.91 -9.09 -16.27
CA ASP A 185 -8.80 -9.08 -17.22
C ASP A 185 -9.04 -8.05 -18.32
N GLY A 186 -8.08 -7.16 -18.52
CA GLY A 186 -8.20 -6.03 -19.44
C GLY A 186 -9.17 -4.92 -19.03
N ALA A 187 -9.86 -5.05 -17.90
CA ALA A 187 -10.74 -4.00 -17.39
C ALA A 187 -9.95 -2.75 -16.97
N VAL A 188 -10.53 -1.56 -17.19
CA VAL A 188 -9.96 -0.26 -16.85
C VAL A 188 -10.83 0.40 -15.77
N ALA A 189 -10.20 0.82 -14.68
CA ALA A 189 -10.82 1.60 -13.62
C ALA A 189 -10.45 3.09 -13.75
N VAL A 190 -11.40 3.95 -13.46
CA VAL A 190 -11.21 5.40 -13.40
C VAL A 190 -10.95 5.82 -11.96
N HIS A 191 -9.85 6.53 -11.74
CA HIS A 191 -9.47 7.09 -10.46
C HIS A 191 -9.56 8.61 -10.46
N ASP A 192 -10.07 9.19 -9.38
CA ASP A 192 -10.39 10.62 -9.30
C ASP A 192 -10.12 11.15 -7.88
N PHE A 193 -9.54 12.33 -7.77
CA PHE A 193 -9.32 13.01 -6.48
C PHE A 193 -10.59 13.63 -5.89
N ILE A 194 -11.68 13.72 -6.69
CA ILE A 194 -12.87 14.52 -6.37
C ILE A 194 -13.57 14.04 -5.09
N HIS A 195 -13.56 12.73 -4.85
CA HIS A 195 -14.23 12.10 -3.71
C HIS A 195 -13.48 12.27 -2.38
N THR A 196 -12.29 12.86 -2.43
CA THR A 196 -11.44 13.14 -1.26
C THR A 196 -11.06 14.61 -1.21
N PHE A 197 -9.96 14.97 -1.82
CA PHE A 197 -9.47 16.35 -1.84
C PHE A 197 -10.47 17.34 -2.45
N GLY A 198 -11.26 16.90 -3.44
CA GLY A 198 -12.25 17.73 -4.09
C GLY A 198 -13.43 18.16 -3.19
N LEU A 199 -13.69 17.43 -2.10
CA LEU A 199 -14.80 17.76 -1.18
C LEU A 199 -14.54 19.04 -0.38
N ALA A 200 -13.28 19.34 -0.10
CA ALA A 200 -12.87 20.54 0.63
C ALA A 200 -12.69 21.78 -0.25
N LEU A 201 -12.74 21.64 -1.57
CA LEU A 201 -12.53 22.73 -2.53
C LEU A 201 -13.87 23.42 -2.90
N ASP A 202 -13.82 24.74 -3.08
CA ASP A 202 -14.91 25.48 -3.72
C ASP A 202 -15.07 25.06 -5.19
N GLU A 203 -16.19 25.43 -5.81
CA GLU A 203 -16.56 25.00 -7.16
C GLU A 203 -15.55 25.47 -8.23
N GLN A 204 -15.06 26.71 -8.11
CA GLN A 204 -14.09 27.25 -9.07
C GLN A 204 -12.75 26.55 -8.97
N THR A 205 -12.19 26.45 -7.77
CA THR A 205 -10.91 25.75 -7.50
C THR A 205 -11.01 24.29 -7.92
N ARG A 206 -12.13 23.63 -7.64
CA ARG A 206 -12.39 22.25 -8.06
C ARG A 206 -12.37 22.10 -9.58
N ALA A 207 -13.01 23.03 -10.30
CA ALA A 207 -13.02 23.01 -11.76
C ALA A 207 -11.63 23.26 -12.37
N GLU A 208 -10.82 24.14 -11.78
CA GLU A 208 -9.42 24.39 -12.17
C GLU A 208 -8.56 23.18 -11.92
N LYS A 209 -8.62 22.58 -10.72
CA LYS A 209 -7.87 21.37 -10.37
C LYS A 209 -8.29 20.16 -11.22
N ARG A 210 -9.52 20.08 -11.65
CA ARG A 210 -9.98 19.02 -12.55
C ARG A 210 -9.42 19.14 -13.97
N LYS A 211 -9.07 20.35 -14.42
CA LYS A 211 -8.36 20.55 -15.69
C LYS A 211 -6.88 20.15 -15.55
N GLU A 212 -6.27 20.46 -14.42
CA GLU A 212 -4.88 20.10 -14.11
C GLU A 212 -4.74 18.59 -13.88
N PHE A 213 -5.69 18.00 -13.17
CA PHE A 213 -5.72 16.57 -12.82
C PHE A 213 -7.03 15.94 -13.30
N PRO A 214 -7.16 15.62 -14.60
CA PRO A 214 -8.31 14.87 -15.11
C PRO A 214 -8.35 13.47 -14.50
N PRO A 215 -9.53 12.82 -14.45
CA PRO A 215 -9.62 11.45 -13.97
C PRO A 215 -8.63 10.53 -14.68
N ALA A 216 -7.85 9.80 -13.90
CA ALA A 216 -6.83 8.87 -14.42
C ALA A 216 -7.44 7.50 -14.72
N ARG A 217 -6.93 6.85 -15.76
CA ARG A 217 -7.37 5.54 -16.22
C ARG A 217 -6.28 4.52 -15.91
N HIS A 218 -6.58 3.53 -15.10
CA HIS A 218 -5.65 2.47 -14.77
C HIS A 218 -6.24 1.09 -15.03
N PRO A 219 -5.46 0.13 -15.52
CA PRO A 219 -5.90 -1.25 -15.53
C PRO A 219 -6.28 -1.70 -14.11
N VAL A 220 -7.41 -2.40 -13.97
CA VAL A 220 -7.81 -3.03 -12.69
C VAL A 220 -6.75 -4.02 -12.24
N VAL A 221 -6.14 -4.71 -13.19
CA VAL A 221 -4.98 -5.60 -12.97
C VAL A 221 -3.74 -4.98 -13.62
N ARG A 222 -2.82 -4.48 -12.82
CA ARG A 222 -1.53 -3.96 -13.31
C ARG A 222 -0.43 -5.02 -13.20
N THR A 223 0.53 -4.97 -14.11
CA THR A 223 1.78 -5.70 -13.98
C THR A 223 2.82 -4.77 -13.34
N HIS A 224 3.40 -5.20 -12.24
CA HIS A 224 4.46 -4.43 -11.58
C HIS A 224 5.69 -4.33 -12.51
N PRO A 225 6.20 -3.12 -12.80
CA PRO A 225 7.20 -2.92 -13.86
C PRO A 225 8.56 -3.57 -13.55
N GLU A 226 8.89 -3.82 -12.28
CA GLU A 226 10.17 -4.38 -11.87
C GLU A 226 10.09 -5.85 -11.47
N THR A 227 8.99 -6.26 -10.83
CA THR A 227 8.84 -7.66 -10.37
C THR A 227 8.07 -8.55 -11.35
N GLY A 228 7.36 -7.97 -12.33
CA GLY A 228 6.51 -8.68 -13.28
C GLY A 228 5.24 -9.28 -12.68
N ARG A 229 5.01 -9.12 -11.37
CA ARG A 229 3.86 -9.69 -10.67
C ARG A 229 2.58 -8.91 -10.99
N LYS A 230 1.47 -9.61 -11.04
CA LYS A 230 0.13 -9.01 -11.18
C LYS A 230 -0.35 -8.43 -9.87
N ILE A 231 -1.04 -7.30 -9.94
CA ILE A 231 -1.49 -6.52 -8.79
C ILE A 231 -2.94 -6.13 -9.01
N LEU A 232 -3.76 -6.25 -7.99
CA LEU A 232 -5.10 -5.67 -7.96
C LEU A 232 -4.98 -4.17 -7.67
N TYR A 233 -5.24 -3.33 -8.69
CA TYR A 233 -4.99 -1.88 -8.62
C TYR A 233 -6.29 -1.08 -8.60
N VAL A 234 -7.10 -1.30 -7.58
CA VAL A 234 -8.30 -0.53 -7.24
C VAL A 234 -8.30 -0.25 -5.74
N ASN A 235 -8.83 0.88 -5.30
CA ASN A 235 -8.95 1.22 -3.88
C ASN A 235 -10.24 1.99 -3.60
N SER A 236 -10.67 1.98 -2.34
CA SER A 236 -11.94 2.58 -1.93
C SER A 236 -11.95 4.10 -1.88
N VAL A 237 -10.78 4.74 -1.98
CA VAL A 237 -10.62 6.20 -1.82
C VAL A 237 -10.68 6.92 -3.15
N PHE A 238 -9.97 6.41 -4.16
CA PHE A 238 -9.80 7.12 -5.43
C PHE A 238 -10.48 6.44 -6.61
N THR A 239 -10.78 5.13 -6.54
CA THR A 239 -11.43 4.43 -7.65
C THR A 239 -12.90 4.80 -7.73
N SER A 240 -13.30 5.37 -8.86
CA SER A 240 -14.66 5.87 -9.09
C SER A 240 -15.57 4.80 -9.72
N HIS A 241 -15.13 4.15 -10.79
CA HIS A 241 -15.90 3.14 -11.52
C HIS A 241 -15.02 2.36 -12.49
N ILE A 242 -15.56 1.26 -13.02
CA ILE A 242 -14.96 0.47 -14.11
C ILE A 242 -15.58 0.92 -15.42
N GLU A 243 -14.76 1.29 -16.40
CA GLU A 243 -15.22 1.78 -17.71
C GLU A 243 -16.03 0.73 -18.47
N GLY A 244 -17.05 1.19 -19.16
CA GLY A 244 -17.90 0.33 -20.00
C GLY A 244 -18.84 -0.58 -19.21
N MET A 245 -18.80 -0.56 -17.87
CA MET A 245 -19.66 -1.36 -17.00
C MET A 245 -20.84 -0.51 -16.48
N PRO A 246 -22.08 -1.05 -16.43
CA PRO A 246 -23.18 -0.39 -15.75
C PRO A 246 -22.81 -0.02 -14.31
N ARG A 247 -23.26 1.15 -13.86
CA ARG A 247 -22.85 1.73 -12.56
C ARG A 247 -23.05 0.74 -11.39
N GLU A 248 -24.19 0.10 -11.35
CA GLU A 248 -24.56 -0.83 -10.28
C GLU A 248 -23.64 -2.07 -10.25
N GLU A 249 -23.31 -2.60 -11.42
CA GLU A 249 -22.38 -3.73 -11.56
C GLU A 249 -20.94 -3.32 -11.19
N SER A 250 -20.50 -2.15 -11.66
CA SER A 250 -19.21 -1.58 -11.32
C SER A 250 -19.04 -1.39 -9.81
N ASP A 251 -20.03 -0.79 -9.15
CA ASP A 251 -19.99 -0.54 -7.71
C ASP A 251 -19.94 -1.85 -6.93
N ALA A 252 -20.75 -2.84 -7.30
CA ALA A 252 -20.76 -4.16 -6.66
C ALA A 252 -19.42 -4.89 -6.83
N LEU A 253 -18.83 -4.83 -8.02
CA LEU A 253 -17.53 -5.45 -8.29
C LEU A 253 -16.40 -4.74 -7.55
N LEU A 254 -16.37 -3.41 -7.57
CA LEU A 254 -15.37 -2.62 -6.85
C LEU A 254 -15.47 -2.84 -5.33
N GLU A 255 -16.68 -2.88 -4.76
CA GLU A 255 -16.87 -3.21 -3.35
C GLU A 255 -16.27 -4.59 -3.02
N TYR A 256 -16.53 -5.59 -3.85
CA TYR A 256 -15.96 -6.92 -3.69
C TYR A 256 -14.42 -6.89 -3.78
N LEU A 257 -13.85 -6.24 -4.80
CA LEU A 257 -12.40 -6.18 -5.01
C LEU A 257 -11.69 -5.42 -3.90
N CYS A 258 -12.21 -4.27 -3.48
CA CYS A 258 -11.61 -3.45 -2.43
C CYS A 258 -11.58 -4.16 -1.06
N ARG A 259 -12.52 -5.05 -0.79
CA ARG A 259 -12.52 -5.88 0.44
C ARG A 259 -11.30 -6.78 0.57
N HIS A 260 -10.61 -7.10 -0.53
CA HIS A 260 -9.43 -7.97 -0.49
C HIS A 260 -8.24 -7.32 0.22
N ALA A 261 -8.14 -5.99 0.26
CA ALA A 261 -7.17 -5.31 1.11
C ALA A 261 -7.36 -5.60 2.61
N SER A 262 -8.60 -5.95 3.02
CA SER A 262 -8.94 -6.25 4.41
C SER A 262 -8.74 -7.71 4.82
N VAL A 263 -8.20 -8.56 3.95
CA VAL A 263 -7.89 -9.95 4.27
C VAL A 263 -6.69 -10.00 5.21
N PRO A 264 -6.81 -10.54 6.43
CA PRO A 264 -5.75 -10.49 7.43
C PRO A 264 -4.42 -11.11 6.98
N GLU A 265 -4.48 -12.19 6.17
CA GLU A 265 -3.29 -12.89 5.67
C GLU A 265 -2.48 -12.07 4.65
N TYR A 266 -3.07 -11.01 4.09
CA TYR A 266 -2.41 -10.10 3.14
C TYR A 266 -1.87 -8.85 3.81
N GLN A 267 -1.96 -8.74 5.14
CA GLN A 267 -1.64 -7.52 5.86
C GLN A 267 -0.43 -7.67 6.77
N CYS A 268 0.27 -6.56 6.96
CA CYS A 268 1.06 -6.33 8.17
C CYS A 268 0.59 -5.06 8.88
N ARG A 269 0.78 -5.01 10.20
CA ARG A 269 0.49 -3.87 11.04
C ARG A 269 1.78 -3.39 11.68
N PHE A 270 2.06 -2.10 11.54
CA PHE A 270 3.26 -1.49 12.08
C PHE A 270 2.92 -0.52 13.20
N HIS A 271 3.51 -0.78 14.35
CA HIS A 271 3.47 0.12 15.50
C HIS A 271 4.64 1.09 15.41
N TRP A 272 4.33 2.39 15.40
CA TRP A 272 5.34 3.44 15.28
C TRP A 272 6.04 3.71 16.60
N GLU A 273 7.31 4.06 16.49
CA GLU A 273 8.14 4.60 17.56
C GLU A 273 8.87 5.83 17.01
N PRO A 274 9.21 6.85 17.84
CA PRO A 274 10.01 7.97 17.39
C PRO A 274 11.30 7.48 16.68
N GLY A 275 11.63 8.06 15.53
CA GLY A 275 12.75 7.61 14.69
C GLY A 275 12.47 6.40 13.82
N SER A 276 11.25 5.82 13.84
CA SER A 276 10.88 4.81 12.84
C SER A 276 10.70 5.45 11.48
N VAL A 277 11.13 4.74 10.43
CA VAL A 277 10.88 5.09 9.03
C VAL A 277 10.22 3.90 8.34
N ALA A 278 9.15 4.15 7.59
CA ALA A 278 8.54 3.19 6.69
C ALA A 278 8.70 3.66 5.24
N PHE A 279 8.95 2.73 4.34
CA PHE A 279 8.96 2.97 2.91
C PHE A 279 8.15 1.88 2.20
N TRP A 280 7.06 2.26 1.55
CA TRP A 280 6.19 1.32 0.83
C TRP A 280 6.11 1.63 -0.65
N ASP A 281 5.88 0.57 -1.43
CA ASP A 281 5.70 0.61 -2.87
C ASP A 281 4.22 0.84 -3.22
N ASN A 282 3.85 2.06 -3.59
CA ASN A 282 2.48 2.42 -3.94
C ASN A 282 1.95 1.66 -5.16
N ARG A 283 2.82 1.03 -5.93
CA ARG A 283 2.44 0.24 -7.10
C ARG A 283 1.84 -1.11 -6.70
N SER A 284 2.16 -1.63 -5.49
CA SER A 284 1.75 -2.95 -5.03
C SER A 284 1.15 -3.00 -3.63
N VAL A 285 1.08 -1.86 -2.94
CA VAL A 285 0.63 -1.76 -1.56
C VAL A 285 -0.55 -0.80 -1.45
N GLN A 286 -1.55 -1.17 -0.65
CA GLN A 286 -2.46 -0.22 -0.03
C GLN A 286 -2.14 -0.06 1.45
N HIS A 287 -2.43 1.10 2.00
CA HIS A 287 -2.26 1.33 3.42
C HIS A 287 -3.47 2.04 4.03
N LEU A 288 -3.52 1.99 5.35
CA LEU A 288 -4.56 2.56 6.19
C LEU A 288 -3.91 3.01 7.48
N SER A 289 -4.07 4.27 7.87
CA SER A 289 -3.51 4.80 9.10
C SER A 289 -4.56 4.94 10.19
N LEU A 290 -4.20 4.59 11.43
CA LEU A 290 -4.99 4.81 12.62
C LEU A 290 -4.52 6.07 13.38
N ILE A 291 -3.96 7.04 12.68
CA ILE A 291 -3.41 8.28 13.25
C ILE A 291 -4.47 9.11 14.02
N HIS A 292 -5.75 8.85 13.78
CA HIS A 292 -6.89 9.48 14.46
C HIS A 292 -7.17 8.94 15.87
N ILE A 293 -6.46 7.89 16.31
CA ILE A 293 -6.63 7.27 17.63
C ILE A 293 -5.53 7.72 18.57
#